data_1cd2e8345ef670ecc23af10803c3f987
#
_entry.id   1cd2e8345ef670ecc23af10803c3f987
#
_cell.length_a   1.000
_cell.length_b   1.000
_cell.length_c   1.000
_cell.angle_alpha   90.00
_cell.angle_beta   90.00
_cell.angle_gamma   90.00
#
_symmetry.space_group_name_H-M   'P 1'
#
loop_
_entity.id
_entity.type
_entity.pdbx_description
1 polymer ?
#
loop_
_entity_poly.entity_id
_entity_poly.type
_entity_poly.pdbx_seq_one_letter_code
_entity_poly.pdbx_strand_id
1 'polypeptide(L)'
;MAIRDRIKQIKHLRNRYLICVLENPKLPINVAQVLRNISALGVEKLYIVGGYNGIPKTFEDMRNNNSLAGSSVGASKWTFMRHFDTTEECAAHLRKNGYSIAVTSPHVKGKENVSLYSGKFTQGKLAVWFGNESQGISDQAVGLSDFCISIPMGGVVESFNLGVSSGIVLSYIREQRLNFEAQKKAKKAGSLS
;
A
#
# COMPACT_ATOMS: atom_id res chain seq x y z
N MET A 1 -27.06 3.47 -6.84
CA MET A 1 -26.24 4.71 -6.68
C MET A 1 -25.16 4.72 -7.74
N ALA A 2 -25.06 5.80 -8.54
CA ALA A 2 -24.04 5.89 -9.57
C ALA A 2 -22.63 5.96 -8.93
N ILE A 3 -21.61 5.36 -9.58
CA ILE A 3 -20.22 5.37 -9.09
C ILE A 3 -19.71 6.79 -8.82
N ARG A 4 -20.10 7.77 -9.65
CA ARG A 4 -19.71 9.18 -9.48
C ARG A 4 -20.22 9.77 -8.15
N ASP A 5 -21.42 9.41 -7.73
CA ASP A 5 -21.99 9.89 -6.46
C ASP A 5 -21.28 9.24 -5.27
N ARG A 6 -20.95 7.96 -5.39
CA ARG A 6 -20.15 7.26 -4.37
C ARG A 6 -18.78 7.90 -4.21
N ILE A 7 -18.09 8.26 -5.30
CA ILE A 7 -16.77 8.92 -5.26
C ILE A 7 -16.85 10.27 -4.53
N LYS A 8 -17.90 11.06 -4.78
CA LYS A 8 -18.10 12.35 -4.08
C LYS A 8 -18.28 12.13 -2.57
N GLN A 9 -19.11 11.15 -2.18
CA GLN A 9 -19.37 10.84 -0.77
C GLN A 9 -18.13 10.39 -0.01
N ILE A 10 -17.25 9.57 -0.62
CA ILE A 10 -16.08 9.02 0.06
C ILE A 10 -14.82 9.89 -0.10
N LYS A 11 -14.89 11.04 -0.77
CA LYS A 11 -13.72 11.90 -1.05
C LYS A 11 -12.92 12.24 0.21
N HIS A 12 -13.59 12.49 1.32
CA HIS A 12 -12.98 12.84 2.60
C HIS A 12 -12.32 11.64 3.32
N LEU A 13 -12.65 10.41 2.93
CA LEU A 13 -12.08 9.17 3.46
C LEU A 13 -10.86 8.69 2.70
N ARG A 14 -10.54 9.34 1.57
CA ARG A 14 -9.43 8.93 0.70
C ARG A 14 -8.09 9.36 1.26
N ASN A 15 -7.15 8.43 1.30
CA ASN A 15 -5.78 8.66 1.76
C ASN A 15 -4.82 8.82 0.58
N ARG A 16 -4.63 10.08 0.14
CA ARG A 16 -3.80 10.43 -1.03
C ARG A 16 -2.31 10.26 -0.80
N TYR A 17 -1.88 10.25 0.45
CA TYR A 17 -0.48 10.24 0.85
C TYR A 17 -0.05 8.89 1.42
N LEU A 18 -0.88 7.86 1.28
CA LEU A 18 -0.54 6.48 1.50
C LEU A 18 -0.44 5.77 0.15
N ILE A 19 0.71 5.16 -0.13
CA ILE A 19 0.97 4.41 -1.36
C ILE A 19 1.19 2.96 -0.99
N CYS A 20 0.54 2.04 -1.71
CA CYS A 20 0.87 0.63 -1.70
C CYS A 20 1.89 0.34 -2.78
N VAL A 21 2.97 -0.36 -2.46
CA VAL A 21 3.98 -0.80 -3.41
C VAL A 21 4.08 -2.31 -3.38
N LEU A 22 4.07 -2.95 -4.53
CA LEU A 22 4.30 -4.38 -4.70
C LEU A 22 5.64 -4.59 -5.38
N GLU A 23 6.51 -5.38 -4.77
CA GLU A 23 7.80 -5.74 -5.34
C GLU A 23 7.73 -7.14 -5.95
N ASN A 24 8.00 -7.22 -7.24
CA ASN A 24 8.04 -8.46 -8.02
C ASN A 24 6.83 -9.40 -7.79
N PRO A 25 5.58 -8.90 -7.80
CA PRO A 25 4.42 -9.76 -7.59
C PRO A 25 4.37 -10.84 -8.67
N LYS A 26 4.11 -12.09 -8.28
CA LYS A 26 4.12 -13.24 -9.20
C LYS A 26 2.75 -13.59 -9.77
N LEU A 27 1.71 -13.44 -8.97
CA LEU A 27 0.37 -13.89 -9.32
C LEU A 27 -0.57 -12.71 -9.58
N PRO A 28 -1.13 -12.58 -10.80
CA PRO A 28 -2.10 -11.53 -11.10
C PRO A 28 -3.29 -11.47 -10.15
N ILE A 29 -3.73 -12.62 -9.63
CA ILE A 29 -4.83 -12.69 -8.67
C ILE A 29 -4.50 -11.96 -7.36
N ASN A 30 -3.26 -12.02 -6.88
CA ASN A 30 -2.83 -11.31 -5.68
C ASN A 30 -2.80 -9.81 -5.92
N VAL A 31 -2.34 -9.36 -7.10
CA VAL A 31 -2.40 -7.95 -7.50
C VAL A 31 -3.85 -7.45 -7.53
N ALA A 32 -4.77 -8.25 -8.07
CA ALA A 32 -6.19 -7.91 -8.10
C ALA A 32 -6.80 -7.83 -6.68
N GLN A 33 -6.41 -8.72 -5.77
CA GLN A 33 -6.83 -8.67 -4.36
C GLN A 33 -6.31 -7.39 -3.67
N VAL A 34 -5.03 -7.06 -3.89
CA VAL A 34 -4.46 -5.81 -3.37
C VAL A 34 -5.19 -4.59 -3.93
N LEU A 35 -5.47 -4.55 -5.24
CA LEU A 35 -6.26 -3.49 -5.87
C LEU A 35 -7.64 -3.34 -5.20
N ARG A 36 -8.31 -4.45 -4.92
CA ARG A 36 -9.59 -4.43 -4.22
C ARG A 36 -9.47 -3.87 -2.80
N ASN A 37 -8.44 -4.29 -2.06
CA ASN A 37 -8.19 -3.82 -0.69
C ASN A 37 -7.91 -2.32 -0.66
N ILE A 38 -6.98 -1.83 -1.48
CA ILE A 38 -6.61 -0.40 -1.50
C ILE A 38 -7.78 0.47 -1.94
N SER A 39 -8.58 0.01 -2.90
CA SER A 39 -9.81 0.71 -3.33
C SER A 39 -10.83 0.80 -2.20
N ALA A 40 -11.08 -0.31 -1.47
CA ALA A 40 -11.98 -0.35 -0.33
C ALA A 40 -11.51 0.55 0.83
N LEU A 41 -10.20 0.62 1.04
CA LEU A 41 -9.56 1.42 2.09
C LEU A 41 -9.32 2.89 1.70
N GLY A 42 -9.65 3.30 0.47
CA GLY A 42 -9.43 4.66 0.00
C GLY A 42 -7.97 5.02 -0.25
N VAL A 43 -7.08 4.04 -0.38
CA VAL A 43 -5.70 4.24 -0.84
C VAL A 43 -5.73 4.41 -2.36
N GLU A 44 -5.20 5.54 -2.85
CA GLU A 44 -5.41 5.92 -4.27
C GLU A 44 -4.37 5.36 -5.23
N LYS A 45 -3.20 4.95 -4.72
CA LYS A 45 -2.04 4.65 -5.56
C LYS A 45 -1.50 3.26 -5.29
N LEU A 46 -1.27 2.52 -6.38
CA LEU A 46 -0.53 1.28 -6.41
C LEU A 46 0.70 1.46 -7.28
N TYR A 47 1.88 1.20 -6.73
CA TYR A 47 3.11 1.10 -7.49
C TYR A 47 3.52 -0.37 -7.59
N ILE A 48 4.01 -0.76 -8.75
CA ILE A 48 4.51 -2.11 -9.02
C ILE A 48 5.96 -1.97 -9.44
N VAL A 49 6.84 -2.69 -8.78
CA VAL A 49 8.28 -2.70 -9.05
C VAL A 49 8.64 -4.03 -9.66
N GLY A 50 9.40 -4.01 -10.75
CA GLY A 50 9.77 -5.19 -11.48
C GLY A 50 8.53 -5.82 -12.09
N GLY A 51 8.47 -7.13 -12.11
CA GLY A 51 7.24 -7.71 -12.51
C GLY A 51 7.38 -8.98 -13.31
N TYR A 52 6.29 -9.66 -13.29
CA TYR A 52 6.05 -10.96 -13.86
C TYR A 52 5.37 -10.83 -15.23
N ASN A 53 5.63 -11.76 -16.11
CA ASN A 53 4.90 -11.90 -17.38
C ASN A 53 3.40 -12.08 -17.09
N GLY A 54 2.58 -11.12 -17.54
CA GLY A 54 1.12 -11.11 -17.31
C GLY A 54 0.59 -9.94 -16.47
N ILE A 55 1.46 -9.17 -15.81
CA ILE A 55 1.07 -7.90 -15.21
C ILE A 55 1.41 -6.78 -16.20
N PRO A 56 0.42 -6.04 -16.69
CA PRO A 56 0.66 -4.97 -17.66
C PRO A 56 1.56 -3.88 -17.05
N LYS A 57 2.49 -3.35 -17.86
CA LYS A 57 3.44 -2.33 -17.42
C LYS A 57 2.90 -0.92 -17.53
N THR A 58 2.00 -0.64 -18.46
CA THR A 58 1.45 0.70 -18.60
C THR A 58 0.19 0.87 -17.75
N PHE A 59 -0.07 2.10 -17.31
CA PHE A 59 -1.29 2.43 -16.58
C PHE A 59 -2.55 2.10 -17.41
N GLU A 60 -2.51 2.35 -18.70
CA GLU A 60 -3.63 2.11 -19.62
C GLU A 60 -3.90 0.62 -19.77
N ASP A 61 -2.87 -0.19 -19.98
CA ASP A 61 -2.99 -1.64 -20.08
C ASP A 61 -3.49 -2.26 -18.77
N MET A 62 -2.99 -1.78 -17.62
CA MET A 62 -3.47 -2.24 -16.32
C MET A 62 -4.95 -1.92 -16.12
N ARG A 63 -5.37 -0.72 -16.51
CA ARG A 63 -6.76 -0.27 -16.42
C ARG A 63 -7.69 -1.06 -17.32
N ASN A 64 -7.23 -1.41 -18.53
CA ASN A 64 -8.01 -2.11 -19.53
C ASN A 64 -7.91 -3.64 -19.43
N ASN A 65 -7.08 -4.17 -18.53
CA ASN A 65 -6.91 -5.61 -18.33
C ASN A 65 -8.17 -6.24 -17.72
N ASN A 66 -8.89 -7.03 -18.50
CA ASN A 66 -10.15 -7.65 -18.09
C ASN A 66 -10.00 -8.62 -16.90
N SER A 67 -8.88 -9.34 -16.82
CA SER A 67 -8.60 -10.26 -15.71
C SER A 67 -8.42 -9.49 -14.40
N LEU A 68 -7.63 -8.41 -14.39
CA LEU A 68 -7.49 -7.53 -13.22
C LEU A 68 -8.81 -6.84 -12.88
N ALA A 69 -9.56 -6.37 -13.87
CA ALA A 69 -10.84 -5.69 -13.66
C ALA A 69 -11.88 -6.61 -13.04
N GLY A 70 -12.01 -7.84 -13.54
CA GLY A 70 -12.94 -8.84 -12.99
C GLY A 70 -12.58 -9.23 -11.56
N SER A 71 -11.34 -9.62 -11.32
CA SER A 71 -10.88 -10.09 -10.00
C SER A 71 -10.80 -8.97 -8.95
N SER A 72 -10.57 -7.72 -9.37
CA SER A 72 -10.57 -6.55 -8.47
C SER A 72 -11.94 -5.87 -8.31
N VAL A 73 -13.01 -6.43 -8.89
CA VAL A 73 -14.36 -5.82 -8.90
C VAL A 73 -14.32 -4.40 -9.48
N GLY A 74 -13.56 -4.22 -10.55
CA GLY A 74 -13.41 -2.94 -11.25
C GLY A 74 -12.53 -1.89 -10.54
N ALA A 75 -11.87 -2.24 -9.44
CA ALA A 75 -11.00 -1.32 -8.70
C ALA A 75 -9.84 -0.79 -9.57
N SER A 76 -9.34 -1.58 -10.52
CA SER A 76 -8.28 -1.18 -11.45
C SER A 76 -8.62 0.08 -12.26
N LYS A 77 -9.92 0.34 -12.53
CA LYS A 77 -10.39 1.52 -13.28
C LYS A 77 -10.28 2.83 -12.48
N TRP A 78 -10.17 2.73 -11.16
CA TRP A 78 -10.25 3.87 -10.24
C TRP A 78 -8.99 4.09 -9.40
N THR A 79 -8.02 3.15 -9.49
CA THR A 79 -6.75 3.22 -8.79
C THR A 79 -5.69 3.76 -9.73
N PHE A 80 -4.93 4.75 -9.30
CA PHE A 80 -3.76 5.18 -10.03
C PHE A 80 -2.66 4.13 -9.89
N MET A 81 -2.24 3.53 -10.99
CA MET A 81 -1.19 2.52 -11.02
C MET A 81 0.03 3.06 -11.75
N ARG A 82 1.23 2.72 -11.25
CA ARG A 82 2.49 3.04 -11.89
C ARG A 82 3.44 1.87 -11.77
N HIS A 83 4.15 1.59 -12.86
CA HIS A 83 5.19 0.59 -12.92
C HIS A 83 6.57 1.25 -12.87
N PHE A 84 7.52 0.57 -12.20
CA PHE A 84 8.94 0.89 -12.19
C PHE A 84 9.70 -0.38 -12.52
N ASP A 85 10.76 -0.28 -13.31
CA ASP A 85 11.55 -1.44 -13.69
C ASP A 85 12.44 -1.93 -12.54
N THR A 86 12.90 -1.03 -11.66
CA THR A 86 13.77 -1.37 -10.54
C THR A 86 13.29 -0.81 -9.20
N THR A 87 13.77 -1.43 -8.12
CA THR A 87 13.54 -1.02 -6.74
C THR A 87 14.10 0.38 -6.47
N GLU A 88 15.27 0.68 -7.02
CA GLU A 88 15.93 1.99 -6.87
C GLU A 88 15.15 3.11 -7.52
N GLU A 89 14.66 2.89 -8.75
CA GLU A 89 13.85 3.90 -9.45
C GLU A 89 12.60 4.26 -8.67
N CYS A 90 11.90 3.25 -8.13
CA CYS A 90 10.71 3.46 -7.32
C CYS A 90 11.06 4.20 -6.03
N ALA A 91 12.10 3.76 -5.33
CA ALA A 91 12.55 4.39 -4.09
C ALA A 91 12.99 5.85 -4.31
N ALA A 92 13.78 6.12 -5.36
CA ALA A 92 14.21 7.46 -5.73
C ALA A 92 13.01 8.36 -6.06
N HIS A 93 12.02 7.84 -6.80
CA HIS A 93 10.78 8.55 -7.08
C HIS A 93 10.01 8.89 -5.81
N LEU A 94 9.87 7.95 -4.88
CA LEU A 94 9.19 8.15 -3.60
C LEU A 94 9.93 9.20 -2.75
N ARG A 95 11.26 9.10 -2.63
CA ARG A 95 12.10 10.04 -1.89
C ARG A 95 12.01 11.46 -2.45
N LYS A 96 12.13 11.60 -3.77
CA LYS A 96 11.98 12.89 -4.46
C LYS A 96 10.65 13.57 -4.15
N ASN A 97 9.60 12.77 -3.92
CA ASN A 97 8.26 13.25 -3.58
C ASN A 97 7.99 13.35 -2.07
N GLY A 98 9.01 13.15 -1.22
CA GLY A 98 8.96 13.32 0.23
C GLY A 98 8.23 12.19 0.96
N TYR A 99 8.21 10.97 0.42
CA TYR A 99 7.64 9.81 1.08
C TYR A 99 8.65 9.14 2.00
N SER A 100 8.21 8.79 3.21
CA SER A 100 8.84 7.75 4.00
C SER A 100 8.52 6.38 3.40
N ILE A 101 9.47 5.45 3.47
CA ILE A 101 9.35 4.11 2.91
C ILE A 101 9.36 3.09 4.04
N ALA A 102 8.27 2.34 4.19
CA ALA A 102 8.20 1.19 5.06
C ALA A 102 8.13 -0.09 4.22
N VAL A 103 8.89 -1.12 4.58
CA VAL A 103 8.76 -2.45 4.01
C VAL A 103 8.00 -3.36 4.97
N THR A 104 7.38 -4.42 4.46
CA THR A 104 6.70 -5.41 5.30
C THR A 104 7.45 -6.74 5.26
N SER A 105 7.72 -7.32 6.43
CA SER A 105 8.33 -8.64 6.53
C SER A 105 7.88 -9.32 7.83
N PRO A 106 7.66 -10.65 7.82
CA PRO A 106 7.48 -11.40 9.06
C PRO A 106 8.77 -11.55 9.85
N HIS A 107 9.92 -11.37 9.19
CA HIS A 107 11.25 -11.57 9.78
C HIS A 107 11.95 -10.23 10.04
N VAL A 108 12.87 -10.24 11.02
CA VAL A 108 13.77 -9.11 11.28
C VAL A 108 14.72 -8.95 10.09
N LYS A 109 14.76 -7.75 9.51
CA LYS A 109 15.52 -7.47 8.28
C LYS A 109 16.61 -6.40 8.45
N GLY A 110 17.21 -6.29 9.64
CA GLY A 110 18.34 -5.38 9.87
C GLY A 110 18.02 -3.89 9.87
N LYS A 111 16.75 -3.50 9.79
CA LYS A 111 16.25 -2.13 9.99
C LYS A 111 15.43 -2.09 11.28
N GLU A 112 15.04 -0.89 11.71
CA GLU A 112 14.08 -0.76 12.80
C GLU A 112 12.83 -1.60 12.50
N ASN A 113 12.58 -2.61 13.34
CA ASN A 113 11.44 -3.49 13.20
C ASN A 113 10.32 -3.01 14.11
N VAL A 114 9.22 -2.61 13.48
CA VAL A 114 8.07 -2.05 14.17
C VAL A 114 6.92 -3.04 14.05
N SER A 115 6.41 -3.50 15.19
CA SER A 115 5.18 -4.28 15.20
C SER A 115 4.01 -3.41 14.69
N LEU A 116 3.17 -3.97 13.83
CA LEU A 116 2.01 -3.26 13.27
C LEU A 116 1.16 -2.62 14.38
N TYR A 117 0.90 -3.36 15.45
CA TYR A 117 -0.05 -2.93 16.49
C TYR A 117 0.53 -1.96 17.53
N SER A 118 1.86 -1.81 17.59
CA SER A 118 2.52 -0.84 18.48
C SER A 118 3.15 0.34 17.74
N GLY A 119 3.28 0.25 16.42
CA GLY A 119 3.89 1.29 15.58
C GLY A 119 3.02 2.54 15.42
N LYS A 120 3.68 3.66 15.11
CA LYS A 120 3.04 4.94 14.76
C LYS A 120 3.25 5.21 13.28
N PHE A 121 2.16 5.19 12.50
CA PHE A 121 2.17 5.32 11.04
C PHE A 121 1.47 6.62 10.58
N THR A 122 1.76 7.72 11.26
CA THR A 122 1.12 9.03 11.02
C THR A 122 1.99 9.99 10.20
N GLN A 123 3.05 9.49 9.56
CA GLN A 123 3.89 10.24 8.63
C GLN A 123 3.04 10.93 7.56
N GLY A 124 3.38 12.16 7.21
CA GLY A 124 2.61 12.95 6.23
C GLY A 124 2.44 12.22 4.90
N LYS A 125 3.51 11.60 4.40
CA LYS A 125 3.53 10.76 3.19
C LYS A 125 4.22 9.43 3.50
N LEU A 126 3.54 8.32 3.25
CA LEU A 126 4.05 6.97 3.54
C LEU A 126 3.83 6.04 2.35
N ALA A 127 4.86 5.34 1.94
CA ALA A 127 4.79 4.22 1.01
C ALA A 127 5.04 2.91 1.78
N VAL A 128 4.13 1.96 1.62
CA VAL A 128 4.22 0.64 2.27
C VAL A 128 4.48 -0.40 1.19
N TRP A 129 5.60 -1.10 1.30
CA TRP A 129 6.05 -2.08 0.34
C TRP A 129 5.78 -3.49 0.83
N PHE A 130 5.26 -4.29 -0.07
CA PHE A 130 5.01 -5.71 0.10
C PHE A 130 5.87 -6.48 -0.88
N GLY A 131 6.57 -7.49 -0.38
CA GLY A 131 7.36 -8.39 -1.20
C GLY A 131 6.52 -9.42 -1.96
N ASN A 132 7.17 -10.23 -2.76
CA ASN A 132 6.50 -11.29 -3.51
C ASN A 132 6.17 -12.52 -2.63
N GLU A 133 5.34 -13.40 -3.20
CA GLU A 133 4.74 -14.52 -2.48
C GLU A 133 5.74 -15.61 -2.08
N SER A 134 6.91 -15.69 -2.74
CA SER A 134 7.88 -16.77 -2.47
C SER A 134 9.17 -16.30 -1.82
N GLN A 135 9.67 -15.12 -2.14
CA GLN A 135 10.93 -14.60 -1.61
C GLN A 135 10.72 -13.49 -0.57
N GLY A 136 9.50 -13.00 -0.43
CA GLY A 136 9.21 -11.84 0.42
C GLY A 136 9.80 -10.56 -0.15
N ILE A 137 10.17 -9.65 0.74
CA ILE A 137 10.78 -8.36 0.40
C ILE A 137 12.28 -8.53 0.16
N SER A 138 12.85 -7.87 -0.86
CA SER A 138 14.27 -7.93 -1.16
C SER A 138 15.11 -7.18 -0.13
N ASP A 139 16.38 -7.61 0.04
CA ASP A 139 17.33 -6.90 0.90
C ASP A 139 17.64 -5.50 0.36
N GLN A 140 17.53 -5.30 -0.96
CA GLN A 140 17.64 -4.01 -1.61
C GLN A 140 16.52 -3.05 -1.17
N ALA A 141 15.25 -3.49 -1.20
CA ALA A 141 14.13 -2.69 -0.71
C ALA A 141 14.27 -2.39 0.79
N VAL A 142 14.73 -3.36 1.58
CA VAL A 142 15.05 -3.17 3.00
C VAL A 142 16.13 -2.10 3.16
N GLY A 143 17.22 -2.16 2.40
CA GLY A 143 18.30 -1.17 2.43
C GLY A 143 17.85 0.26 2.16
N LEU A 144 16.86 0.43 1.25
CA LEU A 144 16.29 1.72 0.83
C LEU A 144 15.14 2.20 1.72
N SER A 145 14.65 1.37 2.64
CA SER A 145 13.54 1.71 3.54
C SER A 145 13.99 2.48 4.79
N ASP A 146 13.05 3.11 5.47
CA ASP A 146 13.27 3.73 6.78
C ASP A 146 13.09 2.71 7.91
N PHE A 147 12.07 1.85 7.81
CA PHE A 147 11.73 0.85 8.82
C PHE A 147 11.00 -0.35 8.20
N CYS A 148 10.95 -1.44 8.97
CA CYS A 148 10.24 -2.67 8.61
C CYS A 148 9.00 -2.84 9.50
N ILE A 149 7.85 -3.15 8.89
CA ILE A 149 6.60 -3.44 9.59
C ILE A 149 6.42 -4.96 9.66
N SER A 150 6.17 -5.48 10.85
CA SER A 150 5.82 -6.88 11.05
C SER A 150 4.39 -7.03 11.58
N ILE A 151 3.68 -8.05 11.07
CA ILE A 151 2.43 -8.51 11.67
C ILE A 151 2.81 -9.60 12.66
N PRO A 152 2.50 -9.45 13.97
CA PRO A 152 2.77 -10.52 14.93
C PRO A 152 2.03 -11.80 14.56
N MET A 153 2.76 -12.88 14.43
CA MET A 153 2.25 -14.21 14.08
C MET A 153 2.25 -15.11 15.32
N GLY A 154 1.15 -15.78 15.61
CA GLY A 154 1.01 -16.68 16.75
C GLY A 154 0.71 -18.13 16.36
N GLY A 155 0.79 -18.47 15.08
CA GLY A 155 0.47 -19.79 14.54
C GLY A 155 1.69 -20.51 13.96
N VAL A 156 1.43 -21.66 13.35
CA VAL A 156 2.47 -22.48 12.70
C VAL A 156 2.97 -21.86 11.40
N VAL A 157 2.13 -21.08 10.72
CA VAL A 157 2.52 -20.38 9.48
C VAL A 157 3.20 -19.05 9.82
N GLU A 158 4.25 -18.71 9.07
CA GLU A 158 5.09 -17.55 9.33
C GLU A 158 4.64 -16.29 8.58
N SER A 159 3.72 -16.40 7.62
CA SER A 159 3.26 -15.29 6.80
C SER A 159 1.81 -15.46 6.33
N PHE A 160 1.16 -14.36 6.00
CA PHE A 160 -0.11 -14.33 5.30
C PHE A 160 0.09 -14.23 3.78
N ASN A 161 -0.93 -14.61 3.02
CA ASN A 161 -1.01 -14.28 1.59
C ASN A 161 -0.87 -12.76 1.37
N LEU A 162 -0.31 -12.35 0.22
CA LEU A 162 -0.05 -10.95 -0.12
C LEU A 162 -1.32 -10.07 -0.04
N GLY A 163 -2.45 -10.56 -0.57
CA GLY A 163 -3.73 -9.84 -0.47
C GLY A 163 -4.18 -9.67 0.98
N VAL A 164 -4.05 -10.71 1.80
CA VAL A 164 -4.41 -10.67 3.23
C VAL A 164 -3.50 -9.71 3.99
N SER A 165 -2.17 -9.82 3.83
CA SER A 165 -1.19 -8.93 4.46
C SER A 165 -1.46 -7.46 4.14
N SER A 166 -1.72 -7.16 2.85
CA SER A 166 -2.01 -5.79 2.42
C SER A 166 -3.28 -5.23 3.05
N GLY A 167 -4.32 -6.06 3.17
CA GLY A 167 -5.56 -5.68 3.84
C GLY A 167 -5.35 -5.34 5.31
N ILE A 168 -4.66 -6.21 6.05
CA ILE A 168 -4.38 -6.03 7.49
C ILE A 168 -3.55 -4.76 7.72
N VAL A 169 -2.40 -4.66 7.05
CA VAL A 169 -1.44 -3.55 7.27
C VAL A 169 -2.04 -2.21 6.87
N LEU A 170 -2.60 -2.12 5.66
CA LEU A 170 -3.14 -0.86 5.16
C LEU A 170 -4.40 -0.41 5.89
N SER A 171 -5.23 -1.34 6.36
CA SER A 171 -6.41 -1.02 7.18
C SER A 171 -6.00 -0.38 8.49
N TYR A 172 -5.03 -0.97 9.19
CA TYR A 172 -4.54 -0.45 10.47
C TYR A 172 -3.88 0.92 10.32
N ILE A 173 -2.99 1.07 9.34
CA ILE A 173 -2.31 2.34 9.04
C ILE A 173 -3.34 3.43 8.69
N ARG A 174 -4.31 3.10 7.83
CA ARG A 174 -5.37 4.04 7.45
C ARG A 174 -6.13 4.55 8.65
N GLU A 175 -6.54 3.67 9.55
CA GLU A 175 -7.31 4.04 10.74
C GLU A 175 -6.50 4.97 11.66
N GLN A 176 -5.24 4.67 11.92
CA GLN A 176 -4.35 5.57 12.67
C GLN A 176 -4.26 6.96 12.04
N ARG A 177 -4.15 7.03 10.70
CA ARG A 177 -4.03 8.31 9.98
C ARG A 177 -5.32 9.12 10.04
N LEU A 178 -6.48 8.49 9.92
CA LEU A 178 -7.77 9.17 10.04
C LEU A 178 -7.97 9.74 11.44
N ASN A 179 -7.66 8.97 12.46
CA ASN A 179 -7.76 9.40 13.84
C ASN A 179 -6.80 10.57 14.14
N PHE A 180 -5.58 10.51 13.62
CA PHE A 180 -4.59 11.59 13.78
C PHE A 180 -5.04 12.89 13.09
N GLU A 181 -5.57 12.82 11.88
CA GLU A 181 -6.10 13.99 11.17
C GLU A 181 -7.34 14.58 11.87
N ALA A 182 -8.21 13.73 12.42
CA ALA A 182 -9.35 14.19 13.21
C ALA A 182 -8.91 14.95 14.47
N GLN A 183 -7.91 14.41 15.19
CA GLN A 183 -7.34 15.08 16.39
C GLN A 183 -6.67 16.42 16.02
N LYS A 184 -5.95 16.50 14.91
CA LYS A 184 -5.36 17.77 14.45
C LYS A 184 -6.43 18.83 14.16
N LYS A 185 -7.53 18.43 13.52
CA LYS A 185 -8.64 19.35 13.21
C LYS A 185 -9.32 19.84 14.49
N ALA A 186 -9.56 18.96 15.46
CA ALA A 186 -10.15 19.31 16.75
C ALA A 186 -9.27 20.31 17.53
N LYS A 187 -7.94 20.07 17.59
CA LYS A 187 -6.99 21.00 18.23
C LYS A 187 -6.97 22.38 17.57
N LYS A 188 -7.03 22.44 16.24
CA LYS A 188 -7.11 23.72 15.52
C LYS A 188 -8.41 24.47 15.78
N ALA A 189 -9.53 23.80 15.89
CA ALA A 189 -10.82 24.41 16.19
C ALA A 189 -10.86 24.96 17.63
N GLY A 190 -10.30 24.24 18.61
CA GLY A 190 -10.25 24.67 19.99
C GLY A 190 -9.18 25.76 20.30
N SER A 191 -8.23 26.02 19.38
CA SER A 191 -7.25 27.10 19.53
C SER A 191 -7.70 28.43 18.91
N LEU A 192 -8.89 28.48 18.32
CA LEU A 192 -9.53 29.65 17.70
C LEU A 192 -10.70 30.19 18.54
N SER A 193 -10.98 29.55 19.67
CA SER A 193 -11.91 29.98 20.72
C SER A 193 -11.14 30.55 21.92
#